data_52a139e2235ca43c1a0b65866f16cc19
#
_entry.id   52a139e2235ca43c1a0b65866f16cc19
#
_cell.length_a   1.000
_cell.length_b   1.000
_cell.length_c   1.000
_cell.angle_alpha   90.00
_cell.angle_beta   90.00
_cell.angle_gamma   90.00
#
_symmetry.space_group_name_H-M   'P 1'
#
loop_
_entity.id
_entity.type
_entity.pdbx_description
1 polymer ?
#
loop_
_entity_poly.entity_id
_entity_poly.type
_entity_poly.pdbx_seq_one_letter_code
_entity_poly.pdbx_strand_id
1 'polypeptide(L)'
;MKLIGSYTSPFVRKISVILLEKRIPFEFVNESPYSESNGVARYNPLGKVPALVTDDGECWFDSPVIAQYLELLGVAPPMIPADPRAALRMRQLEALADGVMEAAQALVREK
;
A
#
# COMPACT_ATOMS: atom_id res chain seq x y z
N MET A 1 -2.27 -3.32 -13.67
CA MET A 1 -2.12 -2.47 -12.48
C MET A 1 -0.68 -1.99 -12.33
N LYS A 2 -0.51 -0.79 -11.81
CA LYS A 2 0.81 -0.24 -11.49
C LYS A 2 0.87 0.08 -10.02
N LEU A 3 1.91 -0.39 -9.34
CA LEU A 3 2.19 -0.03 -7.96
C LEU A 3 3.28 1.03 -7.96
N ILE A 4 2.90 2.23 -7.54
CA ILE A 4 3.82 3.36 -7.45
C ILE A 4 4.44 3.33 -6.05
N GLY A 5 5.75 3.24 -6.00
CA GLY A 5 6.39 3.13 -4.71
C GLY A 5 7.90 3.26 -4.76
N SER A 6 8.52 3.04 -3.62
CA SER A 6 9.96 2.96 -3.49
C SER A 6 10.36 1.64 -2.84
N TYR A 7 11.57 1.18 -3.11
CA TYR A 7 12.07 -0.10 -2.57
C TYR A 7 12.26 -0.07 -1.05
N THR A 8 12.37 1.11 -0.47
CA THR A 8 12.63 1.27 0.96
C THR A 8 11.38 1.44 1.82
N SER A 9 10.22 1.64 1.21
CA SER A 9 8.99 1.87 1.96
C SER A 9 8.39 0.56 2.48
N PRO A 10 8.18 0.41 3.80
CA PRO A 10 7.51 -0.77 4.34
C PRO A 10 6.04 -0.85 3.92
N PHE A 11 5.39 0.29 3.68
CA PHE A 11 3.99 0.33 3.22
C PHE A 11 3.87 -0.18 1.79
N VAL A 12 4.83 0.16 0.93
CA VAL A 12 4.91 -0.38 -0.43
C VAL A 12 5.13 -1.89 -0.38
N ARG A 13 6.00 -2.36 0.51
CA ARG A 13 6.26 -3.80 0.68
C ARG A 13 4.99 -4.54 1.09
N LYS A 14 4.21 -3.98 2.01
CA LYS A 14 2.93 -4.56 2.43
C LYS A 14 2.03 -4.83 1.23
N ILE A 15 1.86 -3.84 0.36
CA ILE A 15 1.01 -3.98 -0.82
C ILE A 15 1.62 -4.96 -1.84
N SER A 16 2.93 -4.92 -2.03
CA SER A 16 3.62 -5.88 -2.91
C SER A 16 3.35 -7.32 -2.47
N VAL A 17 3.43 -7.59 -1.17
CA VAL A 17 3.18 -8.93 -0.61
C VAL A 17 1.75 -9.37 -0.92
N ILE A 18 0.77 -8.49 -0.73
CA ILE A 18 -0.64 -8.82 -1.02
C ILE A 18 -0.81 -9.17 -2.50
N LEU A 19 -0.26 -8.35 -3.40
CA LEU A 19 -0.35 -8.59 -4.83
C LEU A 19 0.30 -9.92 -5.23
N LEU A 20 1.46 -10.21 -4.67
CA LEU A 20 2.18 -11.46 -4.95
C LEU A 20 1.43 -12.68 -4.42
N GLU A 21 0.89 -12.60 -3.20
CA GLU A 21 0.13 -13.70 -2.61
C GLU A 21 -1.15 -13.99 -3.38
N LYS A 22 -1.82 -12.96 -3.88
CA LYS A 22 -3.02 -13.11 -4.69
C LYS A 22 -2.72 -13.40 -6.16
N ARG A 23 -1.45 -13.41 -6.55
CA ARG A 23 -0.99 -13.60 -7.93
C ARG A 23 -1.64 -12.61 -8.90
N ILE A 24 -1.80 -11.37 -8.45
CA ILE A 24 -2.30 -10.28 -9.30
C ILE A 24 -1.12 -9.66 -10.04
N PRO A 25 -1.11 -9.67 -11.38
CA PRO A 25 -0.02 -9.05 -12.14
C PRO A 25 0.03 -7.55 -11.92
N PHE A 26 1.23 -7.02 -11.72
CA PHE A 26 1.41 -5.57 -11.58
C PHE A 26 2.79 -5.15 -12.06
N GLU A 27 2.88 -3.91 -12.52
CA GLU A 27 4.14 -3.26 -12.84
C GLU A 27 4.54 -2.40 -11.64
N PHE A 28 5.80 -2.53 -11.20
CA PHE A 28 6.33 -1.68 -10.14
C PHE A 28 6.94 -0.44 -10.77
N VAL A 29 6.46 0.74 -10.34
CA VAL A 29 6.97 2.03 -10.80
C VAL A 29 7.73 2.66 -9.64
N ASN A 30 9.06 2.71 -9.77
CA ASN A 30 9.92 3.23 -8.72
C ASN A 30 9.91 4.76 -8.71
N GLU A 31 9.23 5.33 -7.73
CA GLU A 31 9.17 6.78 -7.50
C GLU A 31 9.40 7.04 -6.02
N SER A 32 10.44 7.80 -5.71
CA SER A 32 10.71 8.17 -4.32
C SER A 32 9.99 9.46 -3.97
N PRO A 33 9.20 9.50 -2.88
CA PRO A 33 8.55 10.74 -2.45
C PRO A 33 9.56 11.79 -1.94
N TYR A 34 10.80 11.39 -1.70
CA TYR A 34 11.86 12.28 -1.21
C TYR A 34 12.69 12.90 -2.33
N SER A 35 12.48 12.48 -3.58
CA SER A 35 13.15 13.05 -4.74
C SER A 35 12.48 14.35 -5.15
N GLU A 36 13.26 15.38 -5.47
CA GLU A 36 12.73 16.65 -5.94
C GLU A 36 11.96 16.54 -7.25
N SER A 37 12.34 15.57 -8.07
CA SER A 37 11.72 15.34 -9.38
C SER A 37 10.76 14.17 -9.39
N ASN A 38 10.22 13.78 -8.21
CA ASN A 38 9.34 12.63 -8.14
C ASN A 38 8.00 12.86 -8.84
N GLY A 39 7.42 11.78 -9.37
CA GLY A 39 6.13 11.80 -10.03
C GLY A 39 4.97 11.37 -9.14
N VAL A 40 5.21 11.18 -7.83
CA VAL A 40 4.22 10.61 -6.91
C VAL A 40 2.96 11.47 -6.82
N ALA A 41 3.12 12.81 -6.85
CA ALA A 41 2.00 13.74 -6.74
C ALA A 41 0.97 13.56 -7.86
N ARG A 42 1.34 12.99 -9.00
CA ARG A 42 0.40 12.67 -10.09
C ARG A 42 -0.60 11.60 -9.69
N TYR A 43 -0.21 10.73 -8.75
CA TYR A 43 -1.02 9.57 -8.33
C TYR A 43 -1.63 9.79 -6.97
N ASN A 44 -0.95 10.54 -6.11
CA ASN A 44 -1.41 10.85 -4.75
C ASN A 44 -1.08 12.31 -4.44
N PRO A 45 -2.09 13.17 -4.28
CA PRO A 45 -1.86 14.59 -4.00
C PRO A 45 -1.10 14.86 -2.70
N LEU A 46 -1.06 13.89 -1.77
CA LEU A 46 -0.27 13.98 -0.55
C LEU A 46 1.21 13.71 -0.79
N GLY A 47 1.59 13.29 -2.00
CA GLY A 47 2.97 13.01 -2.35
C GLY A 47 3.59 11.81 -1.64
N LYS A 48 2.78 10.89 -1.16
CA LYS A 48 3.22 9.69 -0.41
C LYS A 48 3.04 8.43 -1.23
N VAL A 49 3.87 7.43 -0.95
CA VAL A 49 3.75 6.09 -1.52
C VAL A 49 3.26 5.13 -0.43
N PRO A 50 2.56 4.04 -0.76
CA PRO A 50 2.23 3.58 -2.11
C PRO A 50 1.02 4.27 -2.73
N ALA A 51 0.94 4.19 -4.05
CA ALA A 51 -0.29 4.46 -4.79
C ALA A 51 -0.50 3.30 -5.78
N LEU A 52 -1.74 2.91 -6.00
CA LEU A 52 -2.08 1.86 -6.95
C LEU A 52 -2.88 2.45 -8.10
N VAL A 53 -2.43 2.22 -9.32
CA VAL A 53 -3.13 2.64 -10.53
C VAL A 53 -3.73 1.40 -11.19
N THR A 54 -5.05 1.40 -11.36
CA THR A 54 -5.76 0.30 -12.00
C THR A 54 -5.69 0.42 -13.53
N ASP A 55 -6.06 -0.66 -14.23
CA ASP A 55 -6.03 -0.69 -15.69
C ASP A 55 -7.01 0.31 -16.31
N ASP A 56 -8.08 0.66 -15.60
CA ASP A 56 -9.06 1.66 -16.04
C ASP A 56 -8.70 3.08 -15.60
N GLY A 57 -7.52 3.28 -15.01
CA GLY A 57 -7.01 4.60 -14.68
C GLY A 57 -7.38 5.15 -13.32
N GLU A 58 -8.03 4.38 -12.46
CA GLU A 58 -8.28 4.79 -11.08
C GLU A 58 -6.99 4.77 -10.26
N CYS A 59 -6.84 5.74 -9.34
CA CYS A 59 -5.70 5.81 -8.44
C CYS A 59 -6.18 5.67 -7.00
N TRP A 60 -5.61 4.70 -6.28
CA TRP A 60 -5.94 4.42 -4.89
C TRP A 60 -4.74 4.70 -3.98
N PHE A 61 -4.97 5.29 -2.83
CA PHE A 61 -4.01 5.54 -1.75
C PHE A 61 -4.84 5.73 -0.46
N ASP A 62 -4.32 5.58 0.75
CA ASP A 62 -2.99 5.08 1.08
C ASP A 62 -3.01 3.55 1.21
N SER A 63 -2.02 2.96 1.89
CA SER A 63 -1.88 1.51 1.93
C SER A 63 -3.07 0.77 2.54
N PRO A 64 -3.75 1.22 3.61
CA PRO A 64 -4.95 0.53 4.10
C PRO A 64 -6.09 0.53 3.08
N VAL A 65 -6.27 1.62 2.34
CA VAL A 65 -7.30 1.72 1.30
C VAL A 65 -6.97 0.79 0.14
N ILE A 66 -5.70 0.76 -0.28
CA ILE A 66 -5.26 -0.16 -1.34
C ILE A 66 -5.49 -1.61 -0.93
N ALA A 67 -5.14 -1.97 0.30
CA ALA A 67 -5.36 -3.32 0.82
C ALA A 67 -6.84 -3.70 0.75
N GLN A 68 -7.73 -2.79 1.13
CA GLN A 68 -9.16 -3.01 1.08
C GLN A 68 -9.67 -3.14 -0.37
N TYR A 69 -9.17 -2.31 -1.27
CA TYR A 69 -9.50 -2.42 -2.69
C TYR A 69 -9.15 -3.80 -3.24
N LEU A 70 -7.96 -4.31 -2.91
CA LEU A 70 -7.51 -5.62 -3.37
C LEU A 70 -8.40 -6.75 -2.82
N GLU A 71 -8.90 -6.61 -1.57
CA GLU A 71 -9.85 -7.57 -1.03
C GLU A 71 -11.19 -7.55 -1.79
N LEU A 72 -11.65 -6.36 -2.20
CA LEU A 72 -12.90 -6.23 -2.95
C LEU A 72 -12.86 -6.92 -4.31
N LEU A 73 -11.68 -7.17 -4.87
CA LEU A 73 -11.54 -7.89 -6.13
C LEU A 73 -11.93 -9.36 -6.02
N GLY A 74 -12.00 -9.90 -4.81
CA GLY A 74 -12.40 -11.28 -4.59
C GLY A 74 -11.40 -12.33 -5.04
N VAL A 75 -10.13 -11.95 -5.26
CA VAL A 75 -9.08 -12.87 -5.70
C VAL A 75 -8.51 -13.62 -4.50
N ALA A 76 -8.49 -14.95 -4.58
CA ALA A 76 -7.93 -15.80 -3.52
C ALA A 76 -6.39 -15.66 -3.46
N PRO A 77 -5.78 -15.86 -2.29
CA PRO A 77 -6.42 -16.09 -1.01
C PRO A 77 -6.96 -14.81 -0.38
N PRO A 78 -8.04 -14.88 0.41
CA PRO A 78 -8.49 -13.71 1.17
C PRO A 78 -7.47 -13.39 2.26
N MET A 79 -7.19 -12.11 2.44
CA MET A 79 -6.25 -11.62 3.47
C MET A 79 -6.98 -11.15 4.73
N ILE A 80 -8.31 -11.05 4.64
CA ILE A 80 -9.18 -10.60 5.73
C ILE A 80 -10.22 -11.69 5.99
N PRO A 81 -10.49 -12.04 7.26
CA PRO A 81 -11.53 -13.01 7.61
C PRO A 81 -12.91 -12.56 7.14
N ALA A 82 -13.77 -13.52 6.81
CA ALA A 82 -15.15 -13.24 6.41
C ALA A 82 -16.01 -12.75 7.58
N ASP A 83 -15.72 -13.18 8.82
CA ASP A 83 -16.43 -12.73 10.00
C ASP A 83 -16.16 -11.24 10.24
N PRO A 84 -17.21 -10.38 10.31
CA PRO A 84 -17.01 -8.94 10.42
C PRO A 84 -16.20 -8.51 11.65
N ARG A 85 -16.37 -9.17 12.78
CA ARG A 85 -15.65 -8.82 14.01
C ARG A 85 -14.18 -9.23 13.93
N ALA A 86 -13.91 -10.39 13.37
CA ALA A 86 -12.52 -10.82 13.11
C ALA A 86 -11.85 -9.91 12.09
N ALA A 87 -12.58 -9.48 11.05
CA ALA A 87 -12.07 -8.52 10.07
C ALA A 87 -11.71 -7.19 10.74
N LEU A 88 -12.56 -6.71 11.65
CA LEU A 88 -12.29 -5.46 12.37
C LEU A 88 -11.02 -5.57 13.23
N ARG A 89 -10.83 -6.70 13.92
CA ARG A 89 -9.59 -6.93 14.69
C ARG A 89 -8.37 -6.96 13.81
N MET A 90 -8.48 -7.56 12.63
CA MET A 90 -7.38 -7.57 11.66
C MET A 90 -7.03 -6.16 11.20
N ARG A 91 -8.04 -5.31 10.95
CA ARG A 91 -7.84 -3.90 10.60
C ARG A 91 -7.14 -3.14 11.72
N GLN A 92 -7.48 -3.43 12.96
CA GLN A 92 -6.82 -2.80 14.10
C GLN A 92 -5.35 -3.20 14.20
N LEU A 93 -5.03 -4.48 13.94
CA LEU A 93 -3.65 -4.95 13.89
C LEU A 93 -2.88 -4.27 12.76
N GLU A 94 -3.51 -4.09 11.60
CA GLU A 94 -2.92 -3.37 10.49
C GLU A 94 -2.58 -1.93 10.90
N ALA A 95 -3.51 -1.25 11.56
CA ALA A 95 -3.30 0.12 12.03
C ALA A 95 -2.15 0.20 13.03
N LEU A 96 -2.05 -0.77 13.94
CA LEU A 96 -0.96 -0.83 14.90
C LEU A 96 0.39 -1.03 14.19
N ALA A 97 0.45 -1.96 13.24
CA ALA A 97 1.66 -2.22 12.47
C ALA A 97 2.08 -0.99 11.66
N ASP A 98 1.13 -0.31 11.02
CA ASP A 98 1.40 0.91 10.26
C ASP A 98 1.95 2.01 11.16
N GLY A 99 1.40 2.16 12.37
CA GLY A 99 1.89 3.13 13.35
C GLY A 99 3.33 2.85 13.80
N VAL A 100 3.67 1.59 14.00
CA VAL A 100 5.04 1.18 14.33
C VAL A 100 5.99 1.51 13.17
N MET A 101 5.57 1.21 11.94
CA MET A 101 6.38 1.51 10.75
C MET A 101 6.59 3.00 10.57
N GLU A 102 5.58 3.82 10.82
CA GLU A 102 5.68 5.28 10.76
C GLU A 102 6.67 5.82 11.79
N ALA A 103 6.63 5.31 13.02
CA ALA A 103 7.56 5.69 14.07
C ALA A 103 8.99 5.31 13.71
N ALA A 104 9.19 4.13 13.15
CA ALA A 104 10.51 3.67 12.71
C ALA A 104 11.06 4.54 11.58
N GLN A 105 10.22 4.92 10.62
CA GLN A 105 10.63 5.81 9.54
C GLN A 105 11.02 7.20 10.06
N ALA A 106 10.27 7.73 11.02
CA ALA A 106 10.59 9.02 11.62
C ALA A 106 11.96 9.00 12.29
N LEU A 107 12.29 7.92 13.00
CA LEU A 107 13.62 7.76 13.62
C LEU A 107 14.74 7.74 12.58
N VAL A 108 14.53 7.04 11.48
CA VAL A 108 15.51 6.98 10.39
C VAL A 108 15.74 8.35 9.76
N ARG A 109 14.67 9.11 9.55
CA ARG A 109 14.77 10.45 8.96
C ARG A 109 15.49 11.46 9.83
N GLU A 110 15.43 11.30 11.15
CA GLU A 110 16.08 12.19 12.10
C GLU A 110 17.60 11.97 12.18
N LYS A 111 18.09 10.89 11.60
CA LYS A 111 19.53 10.60 11.54
C LYS A 111 20.15 11.21 10.30
#